data_edaa0dd13f56ce9babf1e939a8208111
#
_entry.id   edaa0dd13f56ce9babf1e939a8208111
#
_cell.length_a   1.000
_cell.length_b   1.000
_cell.length_c   1.000
_cell.angle_alpha   90.00
_cell.angle_beta   90.00
_cell.angle_gamma   90.00
#
_symmetry.space_group_name_H-M   'P 1'
#
loop_
_entity.id
_entity.type
_entity.pdbx_description
1 polymer ?
#
loop_
_entity_poly.entity_id
_entity_poly.type
_entity_poly.pdbx_seq_one_letter_code
_entity_poly.pdbx_strand_id
1 'polypeptide(L)'
;MEGSFNILRYDHQKSLWDDFIESSKNATFLFERDFIDYHKERFDDFSLLIFDNDELLAVFPANLSNDVVYSHQGLTYGGLIFKDTLNTNQKDEIRTAIISYIKAHKVKSLIIKPLPEFYYSKTEGISNFWESHSNVIKQHLILAIDYNSDFKIHKTKLKRFNKLKSNGFIIKESPEELSVFWNEILVNRLNEKYNAKPVHSLSEIERLKRAFKEEILQYNIYRNGEVLAGITIFKKGDVVKSQYGIASAIGEKLNALDMLFVYLIYLFRDEGFNYFSMGTVNDNSELGYSEGMLKQKQELGCRIFTQDIWKVDIHD
;
A
#
# COMPACT_ATOMS: atom_id res chain seq x y z
N MET A 1 25.87 -21.57 -17.78
CA MET A 1 24.62 -22.32 -18.05
C MET A 1 23.50 -21.33 -17.78
N GLU A 2 22.83 -20.85 -18.80
CA GLU A 2 21.63 -20.04 -18.62
C GLU A 2 20.58 -20.94 -17.90
N GLY A 3 20.28 -20.63 -16.68
CA GLY A 3 19.23 -21.32 -15.93
C GLY A 3 17.90 -21.10 -16.64
N SER A 4 17.34 -22.15 -17.23
CA SER A 4 16.04 -22.12 -17.88
C SER A 4 14.98 -22.13 -16.81
N PHE A 5 14.54 -20.97 -16.29
CA PHE A 5 13.40 -20.87 -15.40
C PHE A 5 12.12 -21.32 -16.15
N ASN A 6 11.31 -22.11 -15.45
CA ASN A 6 9.97 -22.44 -15.91
C ASN A 6 8.99 -21.37 -15.40
N ILE A 7 8.43 -20.57 -16.30
CA ILE A 7 7.50 -19.48 -15.96
C ILE A 7 6.09 -19.88 -16.37
N LEU A 8 5.20 -19.93 -15.41
CA LEU A 8 3.80 -20.30 -15.59
C LEU A 8 2.86 -19.12 -15.25
N ARG A 9 1.78 -19.01 -16.01
CA ARG A 9 0.64 -18.14 -15.63
C ARG A 9 -0.06 -18.76 -14.42
N TYR A 10 -0.47 -17.91 -13.47
CA TYR A 10 -1.31 -18.36 -12.37
C TYR A 10 -2.63 -18.93 -12.91
N ASP A 11 -2.96 -20.15 -12.48
CA ASP A 11 -4.19 -20.86 -12.82
C ASP A 11 -4.67 -21.67 -11.61
N HIS A 12 -5.34 -20.99 -10.68
CA HIS A 12 -5.96 -21.59 -9.48
C HIS A 12 -5.01 -22.23 -8.44
N GLN A 13 -3.68 -22.03 -8.50
CA GLN A 13 -2.74 -22.53 -7.49
C GLN A 13 -2.73 -21.66 -6.21
N LYS A 14 -3.91 -21.32 -5.66
CA LYS A 14 -4.07 -20.39 -4.55
C LYS A 14 -3.21 -20.76 -3.33
N SER A 15 -3.25 -22.02 -2.89
CA SER A 15 -2.48 -22.45 -1.71
C SER A 15 -0.99 -22.25 -1.93
N LEU A 16 -0.43 -22.73 -3.05
CA LEU A 16 0.97 -22.56 -3.38
C LEU A 16 1.39 -21.08 -3.43
N TRP A 17 0.54 -20.22 -4.01
CA TRP A 17 0.77 -18.79 -4.09
C TRP A 17 0.78 -18.14 -2.71
N ASP A 18 -0.27 -18.36 -1.91
CA ASP A 18 -0.43 -17.71 -0.60
C ASP A 18 0.62 -18.20 0.40
N ASP A 19 0.96 -19.51 0.42
CA ASP A 19 2.05 -20.06 1.24
C ASP A 19 3.40 -19.39 0.90
N PHE A 20 3.64 -19.11 -0.40
CA PHE A 20 4.84 -18.41 -0.84
C PHE A 20 4.83 -16.95 -0.36
N ILE A 21 3.71 -16.24 -0.46
CA ILE A 21 3.56 -14.86 0.02
C ILE A 21 3.77 -14.78 1.53
N GLU A 22 3.18 -15.70 2.30
CA GLU A 22 3.33 -15.74 3.75
C GLU A 22 4.79 -15.91 4.19
N SER A 23 5.54 -16.76 3.49
CA SER A 23 6.94 -17.06 3.80
C SER A 23 7.94 -16.00 3.32
N SER A 24 7.52 -15.06 2.48
CA SER A 24 8.42 -14.09 1.84
C SER A 24 8.50 -12.77 2.62
N LYS A 25 9.72 -12.29 2.91
CA LYS A 25 9.95 -11.03 3.65
C LYS A 25 9.55 -9.78 2.89
N ASN A 26 9.69 -9.79 1.56
CA ASN A 26 9.33 -8.66 0.71
C ASN A 26 7.85 -8.71 0.23
N ALA A 27 7.01 -9.49 0.90
CA ALA A 27 5.60 -9.60 0.58
C ALA A 27 4.72 -8.86 1.60
N THR A 28 3.52 -8.51 1.16
CA THR A 28 2.44 -8.02 2.02
C THR A 28 1.15 -8.79 1.71
N PHE A 29 0.19 -8.75 2.63
CA PHE A 29 -1.11 -9.41 2.42
C PHE A 29 -1.87 -8.90 1.17
N LEU A 30 -1.48 -7.74 0.61
CA LEU A 30 -2.02 -7.24 -0.65
C LEU A 30 -1.70 -8.18 -1.83
N PHE A 31 -0.69 -9.04 -1.68
CA PHE A 31 -0.27 -10.01 -2.70
C PHE A 31 -0.92 -11.39 -2.54
N GLU A 32 -1.66 -11.63 -1.45
CA GLU A 32 -2.44 -12.85 -1.28
C GLU A 32 -3.63 -12.88 -2.23
N ARG A 33 -4.01 -14.07 -2.68
CA ARG A 33 -5.07 -14.21 -3.70
C ARG A 33 -6.42 -13.70 -3.21
N ASP A 34 -6.73 -13.81 -1.91
CA ASP A 34 -7.95 -13.23 -1.37
C ASP A 34 -8.00 -11.71 -1.50
N PHE A 35 -6.83 -11.04 -1.49
CA PHE A 35 -6.76 -9.60 -1.75
C PHE A 35 -6.74 -9.29 -3.25
N ILE A 36 -6.01 -10.04 -4.08
CA ILE A 36 -5.98 -9.80 -5.53
C ILE A 36 -7.35 -10.11 -6.16
N ASP A 37 -7.96 -11.23 -5.75
CA ASP A 37 -9.18 -11.75 -6.39
C ASP A 37 -10.48 -11.04 -5.97
N TYR A 38 -10.46 -10.12 -4.96
CA TYR A 38 -11.69 -9.40 -4.61
C TYR A 38 -12.23 -8.55 -5.76
N HIS A 39 -11.37 -8.17 -6.69
CA HIS A 39 -11.69 -7.31 -7.83
C HIS A 39 -11.29 -7.92 -9.19
N LYS A 40 -11.16 -9.25 -9.26
CA LYS A 40 -10.74 -10.00 -10.46
C LYS A 40 -11.53 -9.65 -11.73
N GLU A 41 -12.80 -9.28 -11.61
CA GLU A 41 -13.63 -8.87 -12.74
C GLU A 41 -13.19 -7.54 -13.39
N ARG A 42 -12.29 -6.78 -12.75
CA ARG A 42 -11.78 -5.49 -13.25
C ARG A 42 -10.48 -5.63 -14.02
N PHE A 43 -9.77 -6.75 -13.85
CA PHE A 43 -8.40 -6.91 -14.35
C PHE A 43 -8.23 -8.28 -15.02
N ASP A 44 -7.56 -8.28 -16.17
CA ASP A 44 -7.12 -9.53 -16.83
C ASP A 44 -5.85 -10.02 -16.12
N ASP A 45 -5.98 -11.04 -15.28
CA ASP A 45 -4.90 -11.57 -14.47
C ASP A 45 -3.75 -12.09 -15.34
N PHE A 46 -2.57 -11.50 -15.15
CA PHE A 46 -1.32 -11.91 -15.81
C PHE A 46 -0.28 -12.36 -14.77
N SER A 47 -0.70 -12.73 -13.57
CA SER A 47 0.20 -13.16 -12.50
C SER A 47 1.04 -14.37 -12.91
N LEU A 48 2.30 -14.38 -12.50
CA LEU A 48 3.29 -15.39 -12.88
C LEU A 48 3.85 -16.12 -11.67
N LEU A 49 4.12 -17.42 -11.83
CA LEU A 49 4.91 -18.25 -10.92
C LEU A 49 6.20 -18.61 -11.64
N ILE A 50 7.34 -18.43 -10.99
CA ILE A 50 8.66 -18.66 -11.54
C ILE A 50 9.36 -19.77 -10.77
N PHE A 51 9.67 -20.87 -11.46
CA PHE A 51 10.28 -22.06 -10.90
C PHE A 51 11.70 -22.30 -11.43
N ASP A 52 12.55 -22.85 -10.58
CA ASP A 52 13.74 -23.59 -10.99
C ASP A 52 13.47 -25.09 -10.70
N ASN A 53 13.36 -25.88 -11.78
CA ASN A 53 12.83 -27.24 -11.70
C ASN A 53 11.44 -27.25 -11.01
N ASP A 54 11.31 -27.88 -9.86
CA ASP A 54 10.07 -27.96 -9.08
C ASP A 54 10.02 -26.94 -7.94
N GLU A 55 11.05 -26.10 -7.76
CA GLU A 55 11.13 -25.13 -6.69
C GLU A 55 10.57 -23.78 -7.12
N LEU A 56 9.55 -23.26 -6.42
CA LEU A 56 9.03 -21.91 -6.63
C LEU A 56 10.01 -20.87 -6.05
N LEU A 57 10.59 -20.04 -6.93
CA LEU A 57 11.58 -19.04 -6.57
C LEU A 57 11.03 -17.62 -6.48
N ALA A 58 10.02 -17.32 -7.27
CA ALA A 58 9.39 -16.01 -7.26
C ALA A 58 7.93 -16.07 -7.73
N VAL A 59 7.15 -15.08 -7.32
CA VAL A 59 5.83 -14.80 -7.90
C VAL A 59 5.75 -13.34 -8.32
N PHE A 60 4.95 -13.08 -9.35
CA PHE A 60 4.74 -11.74 -9.87
C PHE A 60 3.24 -11.45 -9.98
N PRO A 61 2.64 -10.76 -9.01
CA PRO A 61 1.28 -10.25 -9.15
C PRO A 61 1.21 -9.28 -10.31
N ALA A 62 0.42 -9.58 -11.32
CA ALA A 62 0.34 -8.75 -12.51
C ALA A 62 -1.02 -8.81 -13.17
N ASN A 63 -1.36 -7.78 -13.95
CA ASN A 63 -2.48 -7.78 -14.86
C ASN A 63 -2.07 -7.27 -16.24
N LEU A 64 -2.78 -7.73 -17.27
CA LEU A 64 -2.62 -7.26 -18.65
C LEU A 64 -3.70 -6.22 -18.97
N SER A 65 -3.30 -5.15 -19.65
CA SER A 65 -4.24 -4.16 -20.21
C SER A 65 -3.61 -3.49 -21.44
N ASN A 66 -4.26 -3.56 -22.59
CA ASN A 66 -3.83 -2.92 -23.83
C ASN A 66 -2.36 -3.19 -24.21
N ASP A 67 -1.94 -4.43 -24.26
CA ASP A 67 -0.56 -4.85 -24.56
C ASP A 67 0.50 -4.36 -23.54
N VAL A 68 0.08 -3.94 -22.35
CA VAL A 68 0.94 -3.55 -21.24
C VAL A 68 0.69 -4.46 -20.05
N VAL A 69 1.76 -5.07 -19.52
CA VAL A 69 1.70 -5.77 -18.24
C VAL A 69 2.00 -4.77 -17.12
N TYR A 70 1.17 -4.78 -16.11
CA TYR A 70 1.33 -3.96 -14.90
C TYR A 70 1.63 -4.86 -13.71
N SER A 71 2.45 -4.40 -12.78
CA SER A 71 2.63 -5.05 -11.48
C SER A 71 1.39 -4.86 -10.59
N HIS A 72 0.24 -5.10 -11.16
CA HIS A 72 -1.14 -5.04 -10.72
C HIS A 72 -1.71 -3.63 -10.46
N GLN A 73 -2.50 -3.13 -11.40
CA GLN A 73 -3.12 -1.78 -11.34
C GLN A 73 -4.09 -1.60 -10.16
N GLY A 74 -4.69 -2.68 -9.66
CA GLY A 74 -5.61 -2.67 -8.52
C GLY A 74 -4.92 -2.58 -7.15
N LEU A 75 -3.59 -2.64 -7.10
CA LEU A 75 -2.83 -2.61 -5.85
C LEU A 75 -2.17 -1.26 -5.58
N THR A 76 -1.95 -0.97 -4.31
CA THR A 76 -1.22 0.25 -3.89
C THR A 76 0.23 0.26 -4.39
N TYR A 77 0.83 -0.91 -4.44
CA TYR A 77 2.17 -1.21 -4.93
C TYR A 77 2.19 -2.66 -5.43
N GLY A 78 3.23 -3.03 -6.16
CA GLY A 78 3.38 -4.36 -6.73
C GLY A 78 4.85 -4.72 -6.91
N GLY A 79 5.14 -5.54 -7.88
CA GLY A 79 6.49 -5.99 -8.20
C GLY A 79 6.68 -7.46 -7.91
N LEU A 80 7.92 -7.90 -8.03
CA LEU A 80 8.32 -9.29 -7.84
C LEU A 80 8.49 -9.62 -6.36
N ILE A 81 7.91 -10.72 -5.96
CA ILE A 81 8.15 -11.32 -4.65
C ILE A 81 9.10 -12.49 -4.84
N PHE A 82 10.17 -12.50 -4.09
CA PHE A 82 11.26 -13.46 -4.21
C PHE A 82 11.36 -14.34 -2.98
N LYS A 83 11.80 -15.58 -3.19
CA LYS A 83 12.27 -16.43 -2.11
C LYS A 83 13.46 -15.78 -1.39
N ASP A 84 13.43 -15.75 -0.07
CA ASP A 84 14.42 -15.03 0.77
C ASP A 84 15.87 -15.50 0.58
N THR A 85 16.05 -16.74 0.14
CA THR A 85 17.38 -17.34 -0.07
C THR A 85 18.12 -16.87 -1.33
N LEU A 86 17.40 -16.15 -2.23
CA LEU A 86 17.99 -15.69 -3.49
C LEU A 86 18.92 -14.50 -3.29
N ASN A 87 20.10 -14.57 -3.89
CA ASN A 87 21.01 -13.44 -3.98
C ASN A 87 20.60 -12.46 -5.10
N THR A 88 21.27 -11.29 -5.16
CA THR A 88 20.94 -10.24 -6.13
C THR A 88 21.06 -10.71 -7.58
N ASN A 89 22.10 -11.49 -7.94
CA ASN A 89 22.28 -11.97 -9.30
C ASN A 89 21.15 -12.90 -9.73
N GLN A 90 20.74 -13.83 -8.87
CA GLN A 90 19.61 -14.72 -9.14
C GLN A 90 18.30 -13.95 -9.32
N LYS A 91 18.06 -12.91 -8.49
CA LYS A 91 16.91 -12.03 -8.63
C LYS A 91 16.94 -11.27 -9.99
N ASP A 92 18.11 -10.85 -10.46
CA ASP A 92 18.26 -10.15 -11.75
C ASP A 92 18.11 -11.11 -12.95
N GLU A 93 18.56 -12.35 -12.83
CA GLU A 93 18.30 -13.40 -13.83
C GLU A 93 16.80 -13.69 -13.96
N ILE A 94 16.06 -13.77 -12.84
CA ILE A 94 14.60 -13.93 -12.86
C ILE A 94 13.92 -12.73 -13.51
N ARG A 95 14.34 -11.48 -13.21
CA ARG A 95 13.80 -10.28 -13.86
C ARG A 95 14.00 -10.32 -15.37
N THR A 96 15.18 -10.72 -15.84
CA THR A 96 15.51 -10.88 -17.24
C THR A 96 14.66 -11.96 -17.91
N ALA A 97 14.47 -13.10 -17.24
CA ALA A 97 13.62 -14.18 -17.72
C ALA A 97 12.15 -13.74 -17.87
N ILE A 98 11.63 -12.95 -16.92
CA ILE A 98 10.27 -12.39 -17.00
C ILE A 98 10.14 -11.43 -18.18
N ILE A 99 11.10 -10.55 -18.43
CA ILE A 99 11.10 -9.66 -19.60
C ILE A 99 11.06 -10.50 -20.90
N SER A 100 11.87 -11.55 -20.98
CA SER A 100 11.89 -12.47 -22.14
C SER A 100 10.55 -13.21 -22.30
N TYR A 101 9.96 -13.66 -21.20
CA TYR A 101 8.63 -14.29 -21.20
C TYR A 101 7.55 -13.33 -21.71
N ILE A 102 7.52 -12.10 -21.21
CA ILE A 102 6.57 -11.05 -21.61
C ILE A 102 6.73 -10.73 -23.11
N LYS A 103 7.98 -10.64 -23.59
CA LYS A 103 8.29 -10.44 -25.03
C LYS A 103 7.70 -11.56 -25.89
N ALA A 104 7.88 -12.82 -25.50
CA ALA A 104 7.34 -13.98 -26.22
C ALA A 104 5.79 -13.96 -26.30
N HIS A 105 5.12 -13.27 -25.37
CA HIS A 105 3.65 -13.09 -25.36
C HIS A 105 3.18 -11.82 -26.08
N LYS A 106 4.04 -11.18 -26.88
CA LYS A 106 3.74 -10.00 -27.70
C LYS A 106 3.24 -8.78 -26.88
N VAL A 107 3.64 -8.68 -25.65
CA VAL A 107 3.40 -7.51 -24.80
C VAL A 107 4.40 -6.42 -25.13
N LYS A 108 3.97 -5.16 -25.23
CA LYS A 108 4.80 -4.04 -25.68
C LYS A 108 5.58 -3.38 -24.54
N SER A 109 5.09 -3.43 -23.33
CA SER A 109 5.77 -2.85 -22.18
C SER A 109 5.35 -3.47 -20.85
N LEU A 110 6.22 -3.30 -19.86
CA LEU A 110 6.00 -3.70 -18.48
C LEU A 110 6.07 -2.46 -17.59
N ILE A 111 5.05 -2.22 -16.77
CA ILE A 111 5.03 -1.13 -15.81
C ILE A 111 5.08 -1.70 -14.40
N ILE A 112 6.08 -1.25 -13.64
CA ILE A 112 6.31 -1.68 -12.26
C ILE A 112 6.16 -0.50 -11.31
N LYS A 113 5.31 -0.69 -10.30
CA LYS A 113 5.13 0.20 -9.17
C LYS A 113 5.59 -0.53 -7.91
N PRO A 114 6.88 -0.46 -7.53
CA PRO A 114 7.43 -1.25 -6.43
C PRO A 114 6.86 -0.84 -5.08
N LEU A 115 7.12 -1.66 -4.07
CA LEU A 115 6.90 -1.26 -2.69
C LEU A 115 7.76 -0.02 -2.36
N PRO A 116 7.27 0.91 -1.53
CA PRO A 116 8.13 1.93 -0.93
C PRO A 116 9.30 1.30 -0.17
N GLU A 117 10.46 1.97 -0.17
CA GLU A 117 11.72 1.44 0.39
C GLU A 117 11.62 0.96 1.84
N PHE A 118 10.76 1.58 2.65
CA PHE A 118 10.58 1.24 4.06
C PHE A 118 9.82 -0.08 4.31
N TYR A 119 9.34 -0.76 3.26
CA TYR A 119 8.81 -2.13 3.35
C TYR A 119 9.89 -3.19 3.20
N TYR A 120 11.08 -2.83 2.70
CA TYR A 120 12.18 -3.77 2.55
C TYR A 120 12.99 -3.86 3.84
N SER A 121 13.51 -5.05 4.14
CA SER A 121 14.47 -5.18 5.23
C SER A 121 15.78 -4.47 4.86
N LYS A 122 16.45 -3.86 5.84
CA LYS A 122 17.75 -3.18 5.64
C LYS A 122 18.85 -4.08 5.06
N THR A 123 18.64 -5.39 5.06
CA THR A 123 19.58 -6.40 4.55
C THR A 123 19.33 -6.77 3.09
N GLU A 124 18.21 -6.36 2.51
CA GLU A 124 17.96 -6.56 1.09
C GLU A 124 18.70 -5.48 0.30
N GLY A 125 19.73 -5.89 -0.43
CA GLY A 125 20.43 -5.00 -1.36
C GLY A 125 19.44 -4.42 -2.37
N ILE A 126 19.42 -3.09 -2.50
CA ILE A 126 18.65 -2.41 -3.54
C ILE A 126 19.29 -2.82 -4.88
N SER A 127 18.54 -3.55 -5.69
CA SER A 127 18.99 -3.87 -7.05
C SER A 127 18.76 -2.66 -7.95
N ASN A 128 19.80 -2.24 -8.65
CA ASN A 128 19.72 -1.18 -9.68
C ASN A 128 19.20 -1.72 -11.02
N PHE A 129 18.64 -2.93 -11.05
CA PHE A 129 18.18 -3.58 -12.28
C PHE A 129 17.22 -2.69 -13.08
N TRP A 130 16.22 -2.13 -12.40
CA TRP A 130 15.24 -1.29 -13.09
C TRP A 130 15.84 0.02 -13.60
N GLU A 131 16.79 0.61 -12.89
CA GLU A 131 17.51 1.81 -13.34
C GLU A 131 18.24 1.59 -14.65
N SER A 132 18.78 0.38 -14.88
CA SER A 132 19.53 0.02 -16.07
C SER A 132 18.66 -0.44 -17.25
N HIS A 133 17.43 -0.91 -16.99
CA HIS A 133 16.58 -1.59 -17.97
C HIS A 133 15.24 -0.89 -18.22
N SER A 134 15.00 0.27 -17.60
CA SER A 134 13.71 0.94 -17.69
C SER A 134 13.84 2.46 -17.56
N ASN A 135 12.72 3.15 -17.78
CA ASN A 135 12.61 4.58 -17.58
C ASN A 135 11.63 4.88 -16.45
N VAL A 136 11.93 5.89 -15.62
CA VAL A 136 10.98 6.42 -14.64
C VAL A 136 9.91 7.21 -15.39
N ILE A 137 8.67 6.74 -15.34
CA ILE A 137 7.54 7.42 -15.96
C ILE A 137 6.74 8.28 -15.00
N LYS A 138 6.86 8.02 -13.69
CA LYS A 138 6.22 8.80 -12.63
C LYS A 138 6.95 8.58 -11.31
N GLN A 139 7.00 9.62 -10.48
CA GLN A 139 7.48 9.53 -9.11
C GLN A 139 6.36 9.93 -8.14
N HIS A 140 6.10 9.11 -7.14
CA HIS A 140 5.19 9.42 -6.06
C HIS A 140 5.93 9.88 -4.82
N LEU A 141 5.42 10.93 -4.18
CA LEU A 141 5.84 11.34 -2.85
C LEU A 141 5.02 10.59 -1.81
N ILE A 142 5.67 9.72 -1.06
CA ILE A 142 5.06 8.93 0.02
C ILE A 142 5.46 9.55 1.35
N LEU A 143 4.50 9.83 2.20
CA LEU A 143 4.74 10.40 3.52
C LEU A 143 4.64 9.30 4.59
N ALA A 144 5.70 9.14 5.38
CA ALA A 144 5.71 8.20 6.49
C ALA A 144 6.47 8.75 7.69
N ILE A 145 6.06 8.33 8.88
CA ILE A 145 6.87 8.50 10.10
C ILE A 145 7.84 7.32 10.16
N ASP A 146 9.10 7.62 10.37
CA ASP A 146 10.16 6.67 10.66
C ASP A 146 10.41 6.67 12.17
N TYR A 147 9.96 5.63 12.86
CA TYR A 147 10.11 5.49 14.30
C TYR A 147 11.55 5.16 14.74
N ASN A 148 12.41 4.74 13.80
CA ASN A 148 13.85 4.54 14.07
C ASN A 148 14.64 5.85 14.08
N SER A 149 13.99 6.97 13.84
CA SER A 149 14.58 8.31 13.84
C SER A 149 13.76 9.28 14.65
N ASP A 150 14.37 10.40 15.03
CA ASP A 150 13.64 11.48 15.71
C ASP A 150 12.56 12.05 14.80
N PHE A 151 11.30 12.02 15.24
CA PHE A 151 10.20 12.71 14.59
C PHE A 151 9.56 13.71 15.55
N LYS A 152 8.99 14.78 15.01
CA LYS A 152 8.37 15.84 15.82
C LYS A 152 7.00 16.18 15.29
N ILE A 153 5.97 15.97 16.11
CA ILE A 153 4.63 16.45 15.83
C ILE A 153 4.54 17.93 16.18
N HIS A 154 3.97 18.73 15.29
CA HIS A 154 3.83 20.17 15.49
C HIS A 154 3.05 20.50 16.78
N LYS A 155 3.55 21.46 17.54
CA LYS A 155 3.03 21.85 18.87
C LYS A 155 1.52 22.13 18.91
N THR A 156 0.96 22.67 17.83
CA THR A 156 -0.48 22.95 17.76
C THR A 156 -1.32 21.67 17.76
N LYS A 157 -0.88 20.62 17.03
CA LYS A 157 -1.56 19.32 17.01
C LYS A 157 -1.47 18.62 18.37
N LEU A 158 -0.28 18.65 19.00
CA LEU A 158 -0.09 18.12 20.36
C LEU A 158 -0.98 18.84 21.39
N LYS A 159 -1.06 20.19 21.33
CA LYS A 159 -1.91 20.97 22.23
C LYS A 159 -3.39 20.57 22.12
N ARG A 160 -3.89 20.31 20.89
CA ARG A 160 -5.25 19.82 20.65
C ARG A 160 -5.44 18.42 21.20
N PHE A 161 -4.50 17.53 20.89
CA PHE A 161 -4.52 16.14 21.36
C PHE A 161 -4.51 16.04 22.89
N ASN A 162 -3.68 16.82 23.58
CA ASN A 162 -3.61 16.81 25.05
C ASN A 162 -4.91 17.26 25.73
N LYS A 163 -5.77 17.99 25.00
CA LYS A 163 -7.10 18.39 25.46
C LYS A 163 -8.21 17.42 25.05
N LEU A 164 -7.89 16.30 24.41
CA LEU A 164 -8.85 15.36 23.85
C LEU A 164 -9.85 14.90 24.92
N LYS A 165 -9.38 14.34 26.03
CA LYS A 165 -10.24 13.81 27.10
C LYS A 165 -11.09 14.90 27.76
N SER A 166 -10.48 16.06 28.09
CA SER A 166 -11.21 17.17 28.72
C SER A 166 -12.28 17.78 27.82
N ASN A 167 -12.18 17.59 26.51
CA ASN A 167 -13.15 18.05 25.51
C ASN A 167 -14.20 16.99 25.15
N GLY A 168 -14.26 15.86 25.87
CA GLY A 168 -15.27 14.81 25.69
C GLY A 168 -15.09 13.96 24.42
N PHE A 169 -13.85 13.89 23.86
CA PHE A 169 -13.57 13.00 22.75
C PHE A 169 -13.18 11.61 23.26
N ILE A 170 -13.57 10.60 22.52
CA ILE A 170 -13.24 9.19 22.75
C ILE A 170 -12.64 8.63 21.45
N ILE A 171 -11.49 7.96 21.54
CA ILE A 171 -10.90 7.20 20.45
C ILE A 171 -10.90 5.73 20.81
N LYS A 172 -11.34 4.89 19.90
CA LYS A 172 -11.32 3.43 20.05
C LYS A 172 -11.17 2.72 18.71
N GLU A 173 -10.67 1.52 18.76
CA GLU A 173 -10.83 0.57 17.67
C GLU A 173 -12.31 0.18 17.56
N SER A 174 -12.88 0.23 16.38
CA SER A 174 -14.33 0.07 16.14
C SER A 174 -14.56 -0.77 14.89
N PRO A 175 -14.19 -2.06 14.90
CA PRO A 175 -14.32 -2.93 13.74
C PRO A 175 -15.78 -3.08 13.27
N GLU A 176 -16.73 -3.04 14.18
CA GLU A 176 -18.17 -3.16 13.94
C GLU A 176 -18.76 -1.87 13.33
N GLU A 177 -18.10 -0.74 13.48
CA GLU A 177 -18.57 0.55 12.96
C GLU A 177 -17.84 1.00 11.68
N LEU A 178 -17.17 0.07 10.99
CA LEU A 178 -16.57 0.33 9.66
C LEU A 178 -17.64 0.83 8.68
N SER A 179 -18.84 0.23 8.68
CA SER A 179 -19.94 0.62 7.79
C SER A 179 -20.46 2.03 8.08
N VAL A 180 -20.50 2.45 9.36
CA VAL A 180 -20.88 3.80 9.76
C VAL A 180 -19.86 4.81 9.22
N PHE A 181 -18.57 4.60 9.48
CA PHE A 181 -17.52 5.44 8.93
C PHE A 181 -17.58 5.50 7.40
N TRP A 182 -17.79 4.36 6.74
CA TRP A 182 -17.81 4.27 5.28
C TRP A 182 -18.93 5.06 4.65
N ASN A 183 -20.17 4.79 5.07
CA ASN A 183 -21.36 5.35 4.44
C ASN A 183 -21.65 6.79 4.88
N GLU A 184 -21.47 7.11 6.17
CA GLU A 184 -21.84 8.41 6.69
C GLU A 184 -20.73 9.47 6.52
N ILE A 185 -19.46 9.04 6.50
CA ILE A 185 -18.35 9.99 6.43
C ILE A 185 -17.55 9.82 5.12
N LEU A 186 -16.94 8.64 4.88
CA LEU A 186 -15.95 8.49 3.81
C LEU A 186 -16.54 8.77 2.42
N VAL A 187 -17.61 8.08 2.05
CA VAL A 187 -18.24 8.21 0.73
C VAL A 187 -18.72 9.65 0.50
N ASN A 188 -19.45 10.19 1.50
CA ASN A 188 -20.01 11.54 1.40
C ASN A 188 -18.91 12.61 1.27
N ARG A 189 -17.89 12.55 2.11
CA ARG A 189 -16.80 13.54 2.12
C ARG A 189 -15.88 13.45 0.91
N LEU A 190 -15.62 12.24 0.39
CA LEU A 190 -14.86 12.08 -0.86
C LEU A 190 -15.62 12.67 -2.04
N ASN A 191 -16.93 12.44 -2.12
CA ASN A 191 -17.76 13.02 -3.18
C ASN A 191 -17.82 14.55 -3.07
N GLU A 192 -18.11 15.10 -1.90
CA GLU A 192 -18.25 16.54 -1.67
C GLU A 192 -16.95 17.33 -1.97
N LYS A 193 -15.80 16.80 -1.51
CA LYS A 193 -14.54 17.53 -1.56
C LYS A 193 -13.74 17.29 -2.82
N TYR A 194 -13.80 16.06 -3.35
CA TYR A 194 -12.88 15.61 -4.38
C TYR A 194 -13.60 15.09 -5.62
N ASN A 195 -14.94 15.09 -5.63
CA ASN A 195 -15.75 14.44 -6.67
C ASN A 195 -15.25 13.00 -6.96
N ALA A 196 -14.92 12.27 -5.90
CA ALA A 196 -14.31 10.95 -5.95
C ALA A 196 -15.09 9.94 -5.13
N LYS A 197 -14.80 8.65 -5.38
CA LYS A 197 -15.33 7.53 -4.61
C LYS A 197 -14.16 6.74 -4.01
N PRO A 198 -14.38 6.01 -2.88
CA PRO A 198 -13.37 5.06 -2.40
C PRO A 198 -13.05 4.03 -3.49
N VAL A 199 -11.81 3.54 -3.50
CA VAL A 199 -11.39 2.46 -4.43
C VAL A 199 -12.17 1.18 -4.17
N HIS A 200 -12.43 0.87 -2.89
CA HIS A 200 -13.26 -0.26 -2.47
C HIS A 200 -14.70 0.20 -2.24
N SER A 201 -15.67 -0.64 -2.59
CA SER A 201 -17.03 -0.55 -2.07
C SER A 201 -17.06 -1.01 -0.60
N LEU A 202 -18.15 -0.71 0.12
CA LEU A 202 -18.31 -1.19 1.50
C LEU A 202 -18.23 -2.73 1.56
N SER A 203 -18.93 -3.42 0.67
CA SER A 203 -18.94 -4.89 0.65
C SER A 203 -17.55 -5.49 0.38
N GLU A 204 -16.75 -4.84 -0.45
CA GLU A 204 -15.37 -5.27 -0.73
C GLU A 204 -14.47 -5.09 0.49
N ILE A 205 -14.49 -3.92 1.15
CA ILE A 205 -13.64 -3.70 2.32
C ILE A 205 -14.09 -4.56 3.52
N GLU A 206 -15.38 -4.83 3.68
CA GLU A 206 -15.87 -5.76 4.69
C GLU A 206 -15.45 -7.20 4.42
N ARG A 207 -15.45 -7.62 3.14
CA ARG A 207 -14.92 -8.93 2.74
C ARG A 207 -13.44 -9.04 3.05
N LEU A 208 -12.66 -8.04 2.65
CA LEU A 208 -11.22 -7.99 2.93
C LEU A 208 -10.95 -7.99 4.44
N LYS A 209 -11.69 -7.21 5.22
CA LYS A 209 -11.54 -7.19 6.68
C LYS A 209 -11.85 -8.54 7.33
N ARG A 210 -12.81 -9.32 6.79
CA ARG A 210 -13.07 -10.68 7.27
C ARG A 210 -11.94 -11.64 6.96
N ALA A 211 -11.29 -11.51 5.79
CA ALA A 211 -10.14 -12.33 5.40
C ALA A 211 -8.86 -11.94 6.16
N PHE A 212 -8.65 -10.65 6.40
CA PHE A 212 -7.45 -10.05 6.97
C PHE A 212 -7.75 -9.32 8.28
N LYS A 213 -8.23 -10.03 9.30
CA LYS A 213 -8.72 -9.46 10.56
C LYS A 213 -7.64 -8.74 11.36
N GLU A 214 -6.42 -9.28 11.32
CA GLU A 214 -5.27 -8.75 12.06
C GLU A 214 -4.57 -7.61 11.30
N GLU A 215 -4.72 -7.58 9.97
CA GLU A 215 -4.07 -6.60 9.09
C GLU A 215 -4.93 -5.39 8.81
N ILE A 216 -6.27 -5.54 8.80
CA ILE A 216 -7.21 -4.43 8.48
C ILE A 216 -7.96 -4.03 9.73
N LEU A 217 -7.61 -2.86 10.28
CA LEU A 217 -8.20 -2.31 11.49
C LEU A 217 -8.98 -1.03 11.18
N GLN A 218 -10.00 -0.74 12.00
CA GLN A 218 -10.76 0.51 11.93
C GLN A 218 -10.68 1.25 13.25
N TYR A 219 -10.23 2.49 13.22
CA TYR A 219 -10.22 3.38 14.37
C TYR A 219 -11.12 4.59 14.12
N ASN A 220 -11.96 4.90 15.09
CA ASN A 220 -12.85 6.06 15.04
C ASN A 220 -12.64 6.98 16.24
N ILE A 221 -12.89 8.27 16.03
CA ILE A 221 -12.96 9.28 17.08
C ILE A 221 -14.39 9.81 17.21
N TYR A 222 -14.88 9.83 18.44
CA TYR A 222 -16.25 10.15 18.78
C TYR A 222 -16.32 11.38 19.67
N ARG A 223 -17.46 12.06 19.61
CA ARG A 223 -17.89 13.03 20.61
C ARG A 223 -19.40 12.99 20.72
N ASN A 224 -19.92 12.96 21.94
CA ASN A 224 -21.37 12.87 22.23
C ASN A 224 -22.07 11.69 21.52
N GLY A 225 -21.36 10.57 21.33
CA GLY A 225 -21.88 9.39 20.64
C GLY A 225 -21.77 9.41 19.11
N GLU A 226 -21.39 10.53 18.50
CA GLU A 226 -21.28 10.68 17.05
C GLU A 226 -19.86 10.41 16.58
N VAL A 227 -19.69 9.71 15.43
CA VAL A 227 -18.40 9.51 14.75
C VAL A 227 -18.01 10.80 14.06
N LEU A 228 -16.86 11.36 14.42
CA LEU A 228 -16.37 12.62 13.85
C LEU A 228 -15.29 12.42 12.78
N ALA A 229 -14.49 11.37 12.91
CA ALA A 229 -13.49 10.94 11.92
C ALA A 229 -13.19 9.47 12.08
N GLY A 230 -12.70 8.85 11.04
CA GLY A 230 -12.21 7.48 11.07
C GLY A 230 -10.93 7.30 10.26
N ILE A 231 -10.16 6.29 10.61
CA ILE A 231 -8.99 5.84 9.86
C ILE A 231 -9.04 4.32 9.75
N THR A 232 -9.04 3.84 8.50
CA THR A 232 -8.84 2.42 8.21
C THR A 232 -7.34 2.17 8.07
N ILE A 233 -6.83 1.26 8.86
CA ILE A 233 -5.41 0.90 8.92
C ILE A 233 -5.19 -0.42 8.19
N PHE A 234 -4.11 -0.47 7.40
CA PHE A 234 -3.51 -1.71 6.89
C PHE A 234 -2.16 -1.88 7.57
N LYS A 235 -1.91 -3.04 8.17
CA LYS A 235 -0.62 -3.33 8.81
C LYS A 235 0.01 -4.60 8.25
N LYS A 236 1.32 -4.60 8.03
CA LYS A 236 2.09 -5.78 7.64
C LYS A 236 3.53 -5.66 8.11
N GLY A 237 3.98 -6.71 8.81
CA GLY A 237 5.33 -6.70 9.39
C GLY A 237 5.54 -5.45 10.26
N ASP A 238 6.58 -4.70 9.95
CA ASP A 238 6.99 -3.50 10.71
C ASP A 238 6.34 -2.19 10.22
N VAL A 239 5.40 -2.26 9.27
CA VAL A 239 4.78 -1.09 8.64
C VAL A 239 3.29 -1.03 8.89
N VAL A 240 2.83 0.11 9.35
CA VAL A 240 1.41 0.47 9.43
C VAL A 240 1.11 1.51 8.36
N LYS A 241 -0.02 1.36 7.67
CA LYS A 241 -0.47 2.31 6.66
C LYS A 241 -1.88 2.81 6.95
N SER A 242 -2.08 4.12 6.96
CA SER A 242 -3.41 4.70 6.89
C SER A 242 -3.93 4.60 5.45
N GLN A 243 -4.86 3.64 5.23
CA GLN A 243 -5.41 3.40 3.89
C GLN A 243 -6.50 4.41 3.54
N TYR A 244 -7.40 4.67 4.47
CA TYR A 244 -8.42 5.70 4.40
C TYR A 244 -8.39 6.51 5.69
N GLY A 245 -8.50 7.82 5.58
CA GLY A 245 -8.54 8.70 6.75
C GLY A 245 -9.25 10.00 6.39
N ILE A 246 -10.42 10.24 7.00
CA ILE A 246 -11.22 11.43 6.72
C ILE A 246 -12.08 11.80 7.91
N ALA A 247 -12.46 13.08 8.01
CA ALA A 247 -13.35 13.60 9.01
C ALA A 247 -14.68 14.06 8.41
N SER A 248 -15.76 14.00 9.20
CA SER A 248 -17.02 14.67 8.90
C SER A 248 -16.84 16.19 8.87
N ALA A 249 -17.79 16.93 8.35
CA ALA A 249 -17.75 18.40 8.33
C ALA A 249 -17.61 19.01 9.75
N ILE A 250 -18.23 18.39 10.75
CA ILE A 250 -18.08 18.77 12.17
C ILE A 250 -16.70 18.36 12.67
N GLY A 251 -16.27 17.15 12.36
CA GLY A 251 -14.97 16.63 12.74
C GLY A 251 -13.80 17.47 12.22
N GLU A 252 -13.91 18.04 11.02
CA GLU A 252 -12.91 18.97 10.48
C GLU A 252 -12.80 20.25 11.29
N LYS A 253 -13.95 20.90 11.62
CA LYS A 253 -13.95 22.10 12.46
C LYS A 253 -13.35 21.85 13.84
N LEU A 254 -13.50 20.63 14.34
CA LEU A 254 -12.96 20.20 15.61
C LEU A 254 -11.52 19.63 15.53
N ASN A 255 -10.95 19.49 14.33
CA ASN A 255 -9.66 18.85 14.07
C ASN A 255 -9.58 17.38 14.55
N ALA A 256 -10.70 16.66 14.47
CA ALA A 256 -10.83 15.30 14.97
C ALA A 256 -9.84 14.32 14.28
N LEU A 257 -9.65 14.45 12.97
CA LEU A 257 -8.74 13.61 12.21
C LEU A 257 -7.28 13.78 12.67
N ASP A 258 -6.82 15.02 12.90
CA ASP A 258 -5.47 15.28 13.41
C ASP A 258 -5.27 14.64 14.80
N MET A 259 -6.28 14.72 15.68
CA MET A 259 -6.20 14.09 17.01
C MET A 259 -6.16 12.55 16.90
N LEU A 260 -6.93 11.98 15.98
CA LEU A 260 -6.91 10.54 15.72
C LEU A 260 -5.53 10.09 15.17
N PHE A 261 -4.95 10.85 14.23
CA PHE A 261 -3.59 10.57 13.74
C PHE A 261 -2.56 10.64 14.87
N VAL A 262 -2.59 11.67 15.71
CA VAL A 262 -1.63 11.77 16.84
C VAL A 262 -1.77 10.57 17.79
N TYR A 263 -2.99 10.14 18.07
CA TYR A 263 -3.24 8.94 18.87
C TYR A 263 -2.61 7.69 18.25
N LEU A 264 -2.88 7.44 16.96
CA LEU A 264 -2.39 6.26 16.25
C LEU A 264 -0.87 6.28 16.07
N ILE A 265 -0.27 7.46 15.86
CA ILE A 265 1.18 7.61 15.79
C ILE A 265 1.84 7.12 17.08
N TYR A 266 1.31 7.49 18.25
CA TYR A 266 1.86 7.02 19.51
C TYR A 266 1.51 5.57 19.79
N LEU A 267 0.30 5.12 19.47
CA LEU A 267 -0.13 3.73 19.64
C LEU A 267 0.83 2.78 18.90
N PHE A 268 1.04 2.99 17.62
CA PHE A 268 1.86 2.09 16.80
C PHE A 268 3.36 2.21 17.08
N ARG A 269 3.83 3.37 17.54
CA ARG A 269 5.18 3.49 18.10
C ARG A 269 5.35 2.59 19.32
N ASP A 270 4.40 2.65 20.23
CA ASP A 270 4.45 1.91 21.50
C ASP A 270 4.22 0.40 21.29
N GLU A 271 3.55 0.00 20.21
CA GLU A 271 3.46 -1.38 19.72
C GLU A 271 4.73 -1.88 19.01
N GLY A 272 5.72 -1.00 18.76
CA GLY A 272 7.03 -1.39 18.22
C GLY A 272 7.12 -1.44 16.70
N PHE A 273 6.18 -0.83 15.96
CA PHE A 273 6.30 -0.69 14.51
C PHE A 273 7.48 0.21 14.12
N ASN A 274 8.07 -0.03 12.96
CA ASN A 274 9.17 0.78 12.44
C ASN A 274 8.69 1.98 11.63
N TYR A 275 7.54 1.86 10.95
CA TYR A 275 7.02 2.92 10.08
C TYR A 275 5.51 3.08 10.18
N PHE A 276 5.04 4.35 10.13
CA PHE A 276 3.64 4.66 9.92
C PHE A 276 3.47 5.46 8.62
N SER A 277 3.06 4.80 7.56
CA SER A 277 2.82 5.40 6.25
C SER A 277 1.47 6.09 6.19
N MET A 278 1.47 7.35 5.81
CA MET A 278 0.27 8.13 5.52
C MET A 278 -0.03 8.20 4.00
N GLY A 279 0.64 7.36 3.19
CA GLY A 279 0.43 7.27 1.76
C GLY A 279 0.91 8.49 0.98
N THR A 280 0.50 8.57 -0.28
CA THR A 280 0.92 9.62 -1.20
C THR A 280 0.21 10.96 -0.95
N VAL A 281 0.82 12.03 -1.46
CA VAL A 281 0.21 13.36 -1.58
C VAL A 281 0.07 13.79 -3.04
N ASN A 282 0.39 12.91 -4.00
CA ASN A 282 0.26 13.21 -5.41
C ASN A 282 -1.21 13.41 -5.79
N ASP A 283 -1.44 14.40 -6.65
CA ASP A 283 -2.74 14.74 -7.22
C ASP A 283 -2.59 15.16 -8.70
N ASN A 284 -3.66 15.67 -9.29
CA ASN A 284 -3.67 16.14 -10.68
C ASN A 284 -3.46 17.66 -10.81
N SER A 285 -2.95 18.34 -9.77
CA SER A 285 -2.58 19.75 -9.84
C SER A 285 -1.34 19.95 -10.72
N GLU A 286 -1.05 21.21 -11.08
CA GLU A 286 0.15 21.57 -11.85
C GLU A 286 1.45 21.15 -11.15
N LEU A 287 1.47 21.17 -9.82
CA LEU A 287 2.61 20.71 -9.01
C LEU A 287 2.72 19.18 -8.94
N GLY A 288 1.65 18.43 -9.33
CA GLY A 288 1.58 16.99 -9.23
C GLY A 288 1.38 16.47 -7.81
N TYR A 289 1.20 17.36 -6.81
CA TYR A 289 0.90 17.01 -5.42
C TYR A 289 0.16 18.12 -4.67
N SER A 290 -0.57 17.75 -3.62
CA SER A 290 -1.29 18.66 -2.73
C SER A 290 -0.38 19.24 -1.65
N GLU A 291 -0.06 20.54 -1.73
CA GLU A 291 0.72 21.24 -0.69
C GLU A 291 0.05 21.18 0.68
N GLY A 292 -1.30 21.27 0.72
CA GLY A 292 -2.06 21.19 1.95
C GLY A 292 -1.91 19.83 2.66
N MET A 293 -2.01 18.73 1.91
CA MET A 293 -1.80 17.39 2.45
C MET A 293 -0.33 17.17 2.83
N LEU A 294 0.61 17.65 2.02
CA LEU A 294 2.04 17.57 2.33
C LEU A 294 2.34 18.24 3.67
N LYS A 295 1.93 19.50 3.82
CA LYS A 295 2.10 20.25 5.06
C LYS A 295 1.45 19.55 6.25
N GLN A 296 0.20 19.08 6.12
CA GLN A 296 -0.50 18.37 7.19
C GLN A 296 0.28 17.15 7.69
N LYS A 297 0.78 16.32 6.76
CA LYS A 297 1.53 15.11 7.09
C LYS A 297 2.91 15.42 7.67
N GLN A 298 3.62 16.45 7.17
CA GLN A 298 4.87 16.93 7.76
C GLN A 298 4.66 17.49 9.18
N GLU A 299 3.58 18.22 9.43
CA GLU A 299 3.21 18.68 10.77
C GLU A 299 2.87 17.54 11.74
N LEU A 300 2.50 16.36 11.22
CA LEU A 300 2.33 15.12 12.00
C LEU A 300 3.65 14.36 12.23
N GLY A 301 4.77 14.84 11.66
CA GLY A 301 6.09 14.25 11.83
C GLY A 301 6.55 13.36 10.69
N CYS A 302 5.81 13.30 9.58
CA CYS A 302 6.21 12.50 8.43
C CYS A 302 7.44 13.07 7.71
N ARG A 303 8.26 12.16 7.20
CA ARG A 303 9.29 12.39 6.19
C ARG A 303 8.76 12.06 4.81
N ILE A 304 9.42 12.59 3.79
CA ILE A 304 9.14 12.28 2.38
C ILE A 304 10.03 11.10 1.99
N PHE A 305 9.41 10.09 1.38
CA PHE A 305 10.02 8.99 0.67
C PHE A 305 9.56 9.06 -0.79
N THR A 306 10.37 8.58 -1.71
CA THR A 306 10.01 8.52 -3.13
C THR A 306 9.65 7.09 -3.53
N GLN A 307 8.73 6.97 -4.47
CA GLN A 307 8.38 5.71 -5.12
C GLN A 307 8.37 5.94 -6.62
N ASP A 308 9.40 5.44 -7.31
CA ASP A 308 9.49 5.53 -8.74
C ASP A 308 8.64 4.45 -9.41
N ILE A 309 7.90 4.84 -10.43
CA ILE A 309 7.15 3.92 -11.30
C ILE A 309 7.97 3.76 -12.56
N TRP A 310 8.35 2.51 -12.83
CA TRP A 310 9.24 2.14 -13.90
C TRP A 310 8.48 1.60 -15.11
N LYS A 311 8.94 1.94 -16.31
CA LYS A 311 8.46 1.35 -17.56
C LYS A 311 9.62 0.70 -18.30
N VAL A 312 9.49 -0.59 -18.58
CA VAL A 312 10.36 -1.35 -19.48
C VAL A 312 9.68 -1.39 -20.84
N ASP A 313 10.31 -0.85 -21.86
CA ASP A 313 9.85 -0.99 -23.25
C ASP A 313 10.37 -2.32 -23.81
N ILE A 314 9.44 -3.16 -24.27
CA ILE A 314 9.73 -4.47 -24.84
C ILE A 314 9.82 -4.30 -26.36
N HIS A 315 11.02 -4.28 -26.87
CA HIS A 315 11.26 -4.19 -28.30
C HIS A 315 11.32 -5.58 -28.96
N ASP A 316 10.90 -5.68 -30.22
CA ASP A 316 10.93 -6.90 -31.03
C ASP A 316 12.36 -7.44 -31.25
#